data_1c0d0d4ad42c6ae9ac20e7091db48d68
#
_entry.id   1c0d0d4ad42c6ae9ac20e7091db48d68
#
_cell.length_a   1.000
_cell.length_b   1.000
_cell.length_c   1.000
_cell.angle_alpha   90.00
_cell.angle_beta   90.00
_cell.angle_gamma   90.00
#
_symmetry.space_group_name_H-M   'P 1'
#
loop_
_entity.id
_entity.type
_entity.pdbx_description
1 polymer ?
#
loop_
_entity_poly.entity_id
_entity_poly.type
_entity_poly.pdbx_seq_one_letter_code
_entity_poly.pdbx_strand_id
1 'polypeptide(L)'
;MSEPKEIVGSWEKGYAFDIYSTSSEYLGENEFGKKIFKTSYTEIGELLHGMKYEGKENTCKKILNLCGPFLNKWLKDKHIDCVVPVPPTEERTFQPVFVIAEAIAQYLGVAYSEKVLIKNSNITSKSLAKTNKDLTGKIDKKKYANRHCNILLIDDLYSTGATVKACIEKLKEDSLMDNVYVFTVAKTRT
;
A
#
# COMPACT_ATOMS: atom_id res chain seq x y z
N MET A 1 -17.28 10.13 -9.42
CA MET A 1 -15.88 9.79 -9.06
C MET A 1 -15.74 10.03 -7.56
N SER A 2 -15.26 9.05 -6.81
CA SER A 2 -14.99 9.23 -5.39
C SER A 2 -13.85 10.25 -5.20
N GLU A 3 -13.97 11.11 -4.20
CA GLU A 3 -12.87 11.99 -3.83
C GLU A 3 -11.83 11.19 -3.02
N PRO A 4 -10.53 11.25 -3.38
CA PRO A 4 -9.48 10.63 -2.60
C PRO A 4 -9.52 11.09 -1.13
N LYS A 5 -9.36 10.14 -0.22
CA LYS A 5 -9.43 10.39 1.22
C LYS A 5 -8.04 10.61 1.77
N GLU A 6 -7.82 11.73 2.42
CA GLU A 6 -6.57 11.98 3.12
C GLU A 6 -6.36 10.94 4.23
N ILE A 7 -5.14 10.42 4.31
CA ILE A 7 -4.67 9.57 5.40
C ILE A 7 -3.56 10.31 6.15
N VAL A 8 -3.69 10.35 7.48
CA VAL A 8 -2.81 11.14 8.34
C VAL A 8 -1.86 10.25 9.11
N GLY A 9 -0.59 10.66 9.19
CA GLY A 9 0.46 9.96 9.92
C GLY A 9 1.76 10.73 9.93
N SER A 10 2.87 10.06 10.19
CA SER A 10 4.21 10.65 10.27
C SER A 10 4.89 10.82 8.89
N TRP A 11 4.14 11.14 7.88
CA TRP A 11 4.57 11.46 6.51
C TRP A 11 4.09 12.84 6.10
N GLU A 12 4.64 13.41 5.01
CA GLU A 12 4.30 14.77 4.56
C GLU A 12 2.83 14.91 4.15
N LYS A 13 2.36 14.00 3.32
CA LYS A 13 0.96 13.94 2.85
C LYS A 13 0.67 12.54 2.35
N GLY A 14 -0.57 12.08 2.58
CA GLY A 14 -0.98 10.77 2.10
C GLY A 14 -2.45 10.72 1.70
N TYR A 15 -2.75 9.88 0.72
CA TYR A 15 -4.12 9.65 0.24
C TYR A 15 -4.39 8.18 -0.02
N ALA A 16 -5.60 7.76 0.33
CA ALA A 16 -6.24 6.58 -0.23
C ALA A 16 -7.17 7.03 -1.36
N PHE A 17 -7.04 6.42 -2.54
CA PHE A 17 -7.82 6.84 -3.70
C PHE A 17 -9.32 6.61 -3.49
N ASP A 18 -9.70 5.47 -2.92
CA ASP A 18 -11.09 5.17 -2.61
C ASP A 18 -11.22 4.27 -1.36
N ILE A 19 -12.44 3.94 -0.99
CA ILE A 19 -12.74 2.86 -0.02
C ILE A 19 -12.77 1.52 -0.74
N TYR A 20 -12.38 0.45 -0.04
CA TYR A 20 -12.31 -0.91 -0.62
C TYR A 20 -13.69 -1.53 -0.82
N SER A 21 -14.61 -1.33 0.14
CA SER A 21 -15.95 -1.93 0.11
C SER A 21 -17.00 -0.98 0.65
N THR A 22 -18.22 -1.06 0.12
CA THR A 22 -19.37 -0.28 0.55
C THR A 22 -20.15 -0.95 1.69
N SER A 23 -20.18 -2.29 1.69
CA SER A 23 -20.83 -3.09 2.74
C SER A 23 -20.13 -4.43 2.95
N SER A 24 -20.35 -5.03 4.11
CA SER A 24 -19.95 -6.41 4.41
C SER A 24 -20.95 -6.99 5.41
N GLU A 25 -21.73 -7.95 4.97
CA GLU A 25 -22.78 -8.62 5.74
C GLU A 25 -22.25 -9.98 6.20
N TYR A 26 -22.41 -10.27 7.49
CA TYR A 26 -22.06 -11.57 8.04
C TYR A 26 -23.17 -12.58 7.73
N LEU A 27 -22.83 -13.67 7.05
CA LEU A 27 -23.78 -14.71 6.62
C LEU A 27 -23.75 -15.98 7.50
N GLY A 28 -22.90 -16.02 8.52
CA GLY A 28 -22.71 -17.21 9.35
C GLY A 28 -21.31 -17.80 9.22
N GLU A 29 -21.20 -19.08 9.57
CA GLU A 29 -19.93 -19.83 9.49
C GLU A 29 -20.09 -21.02 8.55
N ASN A 30 -18.99 -21.40 7.90
CA ASN A 30 -18.97 -22.64 7.13
C ASN A 30 -18.77 -23.86 8.04
N GLU A 31 -18.78 -25.08 7.46
CA GLU A 31 -18.57 -26.35 8.15
C GLU A 31 -17.25 -26.45 8.94
N PHE A 32 -16.29 -25.58 8.66
CA PHE A 32 -14.98 -25.48 9.35
C PHE A 32 -14.93 -24.34 10.37
N GLY A 33 -16.06 -23.72 10.74
CA GLY A 33 -16.13 -22.59 11.67
C GLY A 33 -15.55 -21.28 11.14
N LYS A 34 -15.30 -21.17 9.82
CA LYS A 34 -14.81 -19.94 9.20
C LYS A 34 -15.98 -19.02 8.87
N LYS A 35 -15.90 -17.78 9.35
CA LYS A 35 -16.91 -16.74 9.11
C LYS A 35 -17.03 -16.43 7.62
N ILE A 36 -18.26 -16.43 7.12
CA ILE A 36 -18.63 -16.08 5.75
C ILE A 36 -19.18 -14.66 5.76
N PHE A 37 -18.73 -13.85 4.80
CA PHE A 37 -19.21 -12.49 4.59
C PHE A 37 -19.60 -12.29 3.13
N LYS A 38 -20.73 -11.62 2.91
CA LYS A 38 -21.09 -11.04 1.63
C LYS A 38 -20.61 -9.60 1.58
N THR A 39 -19.56 -9.35 0.80
CA THR A 39 -18.96 -8.03 0.69
C THR A 39 -19.31 -7.41 -0.65
N SER A 40 -19.82 -6.17 -0.62
CA SER A 40 -20.00 -5.34 -1.81
C SER A 40 -18.81 -4.41 -1.92
N TYR A 41 -18.09 -4.50 -3.04
CA TYR A 41 -16.90 -3.72 -3.30
C TYR A 41 -17.24 -2.41 -4.03
N THR A 42 -16.36 -1.42 -3.94
CA THR A 42 -16.32 -0.30 -4.89
C THR A 42 -15.69 -0.77 -6.20
N GLU A 43 -15.74 0.06 -7.25
CA GLU A 43 -15.05 -0.24 -8.51
C GLU A 43 -13.55 -0.56 -8.28
N ILE A 44 -12.87 0.29 -7.50
CA ILE A 44 -11.47 0.06 -7.11
C ILE A 44 -11.32 -1.21 -6.27
N GLY A 45 -12.25 -1.45 -5.36
CA GLY A 45 -12.26 -2.65 -4.51
C GLY A 45 -12.37 -3.93 -5.33
N GLU A 46 -13.24 -3.97 -6.33
CA GLU A 46 -13.38 -5.12 -7.25
C GLU A 46 -12.10 -5.34 -8.07
N LEU A 47 -11.51 -4.27 -8.58
CA LEU A 47 -10.24 -4.36 -9.31
C LEU A 47 -9.12 -4.93 -8.42
N LEU A 48 -8.96 -4.41 -7.20
CA LEU A 48 -7.96 -4.92 -6.25
C LEU A 48 -8.24 -6.36 -5.83
N HIS A 49 -9.50 -6.71 -5.59
CA HIS A 49 -9.90 -8.09 -5.27
C HIS A 49 -9.54 -9.03 -6.42
N GLY A 50 -9.87 -8.65 -7.66
CA GLY A 50 -9.53 -9.41 -8.86
C GLY A 50 -8.01 -9.62 -9.02
N MET A 51 -7.19 -8.59 -8.76
CA MET A 51 -5.73 -8.73 -8.78
C MET A 51 -5.22 -9.71 -7.73
N LYS A 52 -5.77 -9.66 -6.51
CA LYS A 52 -5.30 -10.48 -5.38
C LYS A 52 -5.66 -11.96 -5.51
N TYR A 53 -6.82 -12.25 -6.07
CA TYR A 53 -7.39 -13.61 -6.03
C TYR A 53 -7.58 -14.24 -7.41
N GLU A 54 -7.62 -13.45 -8.48
CA GLU A 54 -7.88 -13.93 -9.84
C GLU A 54 -6.70 -13.71 -10.80
N GLY A 55 -5.60 -13.09 -10.33
CA GLY A 55 -4.36 -12.89 -11.10
C GLY A 55 -4.53 -12.05 -12.36
N LYS A 56 -5.46 -11.10 -12.37
CA LYS A 56 -5.77 -10.25 -13.54
C LYS A 56 -4.76 -9.12 -13.72
N GLU A 57 -3.68 -9.34 -14.44
CA GLU A 57 -2.66 -8.31 -14.74
C GLU A 57 -3.25 -7.09 -15.45
N ASN A 58 -4.18 -7.27 -16.39
CA ASN A 58 -4.88 -6.16 -17.06
C ASN A 58 -5.63 -5.22 -16.12
N THR A 59 -5.87 -5.65 -14.88
CA THR A 59 -6.56 -4.87 -13.86
C THR A 59 -5.71 -3.70 -13.37
N CYS A 60 -4.38 -3.85 -13.34
CA CYS A 60 -3.46 -2.76 -12.98
C CYS A 60 -3.61 -1.54 -13.89
N LYS A 61 -3.74 -1.76 -15.21
CA LYS A 61 -3.97 -0.68 -16.18
C LYS A 61 -5.28 0.08 -15.91
N LYS A 62 -6.34 -0.64 -15.52
CA LYS A 62 -7.63 -0.01 -15.16
C LYS A 62 -7.50 0.81 -13.88
N ILE A 63 -6.82 0.28 -12.86
CA ILE A 63 -6.54 1.02 -11.61
C ILE A 63 -5.78 2.30 -11.93
N LEU A 64 -4.73 2.23 -12.75
CA LEU A 64 -3.93 3.38 -13.13
C LEU A 64 -4.73 4.42 -13.92
N ASN A 65 -5.62 4.00 -14.82
CA ASN A 65 -6.51 4.91 -15.54
C ASN A 65 -7.43 5.70 -14.59
N LEU A 66 -7.86 5.08 -13.50
CA LEU A 66 -8.72 5.74 -12.49
C LEU A 66 -7.91 6.71 -11.61
N CYS A 67 -6.78 6.26 -11.04
CA CYS A 67 -6.04 7.05 -10.06
C CYS A 67 -4.96 7.98 -10.67
N GLY A 68 -4.50 7.72 -11.90
CA GLY A 68 -3.42 8.46 -12.54
C GLY A 68 -3.67 9.97 -12.66
N PRO A 69 -4.83 10.44 -13.11
CA PRO A 69 -5.14 11.88 -13.16
C PRO A 69 -5.03 12.57 -11.80
N PHE A 70 -5.47 11.90 -10.72
CA PHE A 70 -5.29 12.41 -9.37
C PHE A 70 -3.81 12.46 -8.97
N LEU A 71 -3.06 11.39 -9.20
CA LEU A 71 -1.63 11.33 -8.90
C LEU A 71 -0.86 12.45 -9.59
N ASN A 72 -1.08 12.66 -10.89
CA ASN A 72 -0.45 13.75 -11.63
C ASN A 72 -0.77 15.12 -11.03
N LYS A 73 -2.03 15.38 -10.69
CA LYS A 73 -2.45 16.66 -10.11
C LYS A 73 -1.82 16.87 -8.73
N TRP A 74 -1.87 15.83 -7.89
CA TRP A 74 -1.40 15.92 -6.50
C TRP A 74 0.12 16.05 -6.41
N LEU A 75 0.85 15.31 -7.24
CA LEU A 75 2.31 15.19 -7.15
C LEU A 75 3.07 16.20 -8.02
N LYS A 76 2.38 17.02 -8.82
CA LYS A 76 2.97 17.94 -9.79
C LYS A 76 4.16 18.75 -9.25
N ASP A 77 4.04 19.27 -8.02
CA ASP A 77 5.04 20.15 -7.41
C ASP A 77 5.83 19.46 -6.28
N LYS A 78 5.79 18.11 -6.20
CA LYS A 78 6.40 17.36 -5.10
C LYS A 78 7.77 16.79 -5.44
N HIS A 79 8.18 16.86 -6.71
CA HIS A 79 9.50 16.41 -7.17
C HIS A 79 9.82 14.98 -6.67
N ILE A 80 8.91 14.02 -6.91
CA ILE A 80 9.12 12.62 -6.52
C ILE A 80 10.31 12.06 -7.31
N ASP A 81 11.29 11.49 -6.60
CA ASP A 81 12.45 10.84 -7.21
C ASP A 81 12.24 9.32 -7.42
N CYS A 82 11.56 8.68 -6.47
CA CYS A 82 11.42 7.23 -6.50
C CYS A 82 10.09 6.76 -5.89
N VAL A 83 9.49 5.77 -6.53
CA VAL A 83 8.36 5.00 -5.98
C VAL A 83 8.89 3.76 -5.28
N VAL A 84 8.43 3.55 -4.06
CA VAL A 84 8.79 2.41 -3.21
C VAL A 84 7.51 1.69 -2.79
N PRO A 85 7.36 0.39 -3.02
CA PRO A 85 6.22 -0.38 -2.52
C PRO A 85 6.39 -0.72 -1.04
N VAL A 86 5.28 -0.81 -0.33
CA VAL A 86 5.21 -1.44 1.00
C VAL A 86 5.53 -2.93 0.83
N PRO A 87 6.41 -3.53 1.66
CA PRO A 87 6.68 -4.95 1.59
C PRO A 87 5.43 -5.78 1.88
N PRO A 88 5.11 -6.80 1.06
CA PRO A 88 3.91 -7.59 1.25
C PRO A 88 3.94 -8.38 2.56
N THR A 89 2.78 -8.52 3.19
CA THR A 89 2.65 -9.28 4.45
C THR A 89 2.62 -10.79 4.22
N GLU A 90 2.24 -11.24 3.03
CA GLU A 90 2.19 -12.64 2.63
C GLU A 90 3.03 -12.84 1.37
N GLU A 91 3.80 -13.92 1.34
CA GLU A 91 4.48 -14.33 0.11
C GLU A 91 3.47 -14.94 -0.86
N ARG A 92 3.38 -14.36 -2.04
CA ARG A 92 2.55 -14.83 -3.15
C ARG A 92 3.38 -14.82 -4.42
N THR A 93 3.09 -15.71 -5.34
CA THR A 93 3.72 -15.74 -6.67
C THR A 93 3.51 -14.40 -7.41
N PHE A 94 2.35 -13.77 -7.20
CA PHE A 94 1.99 -12.47 -7.74
C PHE A 94 1.73 -11.49 -6.59
N GLN A 95 2.45 -10.37 -6.60
CA GLN A 95 2.34 -9.33 -5.58
C GLN A 95 1.70 -8.06 -6.17
N PRO A 96 0.40 -7.82 -5.93
CA PRO A 96 -0.32 -6.69 -6.48
C PRO A 96 0.35 -5.34 -6.23
N VAL A 97 0.85 -5.13 -5.01
CA VAL A 97 1.49 -3.85 -4.62
C VAL A 97 2.71 -3.54 -5.47
N PHE A 98 3.51 -4.54 -5.86
CA PHE A 98 4.70 -4.34 -6.69
C PHE A 98 4.33 -3.94 -8.11
N VAL A 99 3.36 -4.64 -8.71
CA VAL A 99 2.88 -4.34 -10.07
C VAL A 99 2.25 -2.94 -10.13
N ILE A 100 1.46 -2.57 -9.11
CA ILE A 100 0.84 -1.25 -9.02
C ILE A 100 1.90 -0.16 -8.85
N ALA A 101 2.86 -0.35 -7.94
CA ALA A 101 3.91 0.63 -7.68
C ALA A 101 4.81 0.85 -8.90
N GLU A 102 5.19 -0.22 -9.59
CA GLU A 102 5.97 -0.13 -10.84
C GLU A 102 5.20 0.61 -11.94
N ALA A 103 3.92 0.30 -12.14
CA ALA A 103 3.08 0.99 -13.12
C ALA A 103 2.90 2.48 -12.78
N ILE A 104 2.77 2.84 -11.50
CA ILE A 104 2.71 4.23 -11.05
C ILE A 104 4.06 4.94 -11.32
N ALA A 105 5.19 4.29 -11.05
CA ALA A 105 6.51 4.86 -11.33
C ALA A 105 6.69 5.15 -12.83
N GLN A 106 6.33 4.19 -13.68
CA GLN A 106 6.36 4.35 -15.14
C GLN A 106 5.44 5.50 -15.60
N TYR A 107 4.23 5.57 -15.05
CA TYR A 107 3.26 6.63 -15.37
C TYR A 107 3.75 8.02 -14.99
N LEU A 108 4.44 8.15 -13.84
CA LEU A 108 5.00 9.40 -13.36
C LEU A 108 6.38 9.73 -13.99
N GLY A 109 7.00 8.78 -14.69
CA GLY A 109 8.33 8.95 -15.26
C GLY A 109 9.46 9.04 -14.22
N VAL A 110 9.30 8.35 -13.06
CA VAL A 110 10.26 8.36 -11.95
C VAL A 110 10.86 6.98 -11.69
N ALA A 111 11.92 6.92 -10.87
CA ALA A 111 12.53 5.64 -10.52
C ALA A 111 11.57 4.72 -9.74
N TYR A 112 11.74 3.41 -9.91
CA TYR A 112 11.08 2.38 -9.10
C TYR A 112 12.13 1.56 -8.34
N SER A 113 11.89 1.29 -7.08
CA SER A 113 12.78 0.42 -6.29
C SER A 113 12.00 -0.46 -5.32
N GLU A 114 11.84 -1.72 -5.70
CA GLU A 114 11.16 -2.76 -4.90
C GLU A 114 11.92 -3.13 -3.62
N LYS A 115 13.26 -3.03 -3.65
CA LYS A 115 14.14 -3.59 -2.60
C LYS A 115 14.66 -2.55 -1.60
N VAL A 116 14.01 -1.39 -1.50
CA VAL A 116 14.37 -0.41 -0.45
C VAL A 116 13.95 -0.92 0.91
N LEU A 117 12.72 -1.38 1.01
CA LEU A 117 12.14 -1.96 2.21
C LEU A 117 11.92 -3.46 2.02
N ILE A 118 12.14 -4.22 3.08
CA ILE A 118 11.87 -5.66 3.11
C ILE A 118 11.18 -6.04 4.42
N LYS A 119 10.46 -7.16 4.37
CA LYS A 119 9.94 -7.76 5.60
C LYS A 119 11.03 -8.59 6.26
N ASN A 120 11.21 -8.38 7.57
CA ASN A 120 12.09 -9.21 8.38
C ASN A 120 11.42 -10.55 8.69
N SER A 121 11.93 -11.63 8.10
CA SER A 121 11.41 -12.99 8.29
C SER A 121 11.72 -13.61 9.66
N ASN A 122 12.65 -13.02 10.41
CA ASN A 122 13.12 -13.57 11.69
C ASN A 122 12.12 -13.34 12.86
N ILE A 123 11.08 -12.53 12.66
CA ILE A 123 10.06 -12.26 13.66
C ILE A 123 8.79 -13.02 13.30
N THR A 124 8.66 -14.24 13.84
CA THR A 124 7.46 -15.06 13.63
C THR A 124 6.25 -14.46 14.33
N SER A 125 5.08 -14.57 13.70
CA SER A 125 3.79 -14.07 14.20
C SER A 125 3.38 -14.66 15.57
N LYS A 126 4.09 -15.70 16.04
CA LYS A 126 3.84 -16.39 17.32
C LYS A 126 4.40 -15.65 18.56
N SER A 127 5.32 -14.70 18.35
CA SER A 127 5.96 -13.97 19.46
C SER A 127 5.23 -12.69 19.89
N LEU A 128 4.15 -12.32 19.18
CA LEU A 128 3.38 -11.10 19.48
C LEU A 128 2.05 -11.47 20.13
N ALA A 129 1.91 -11.13 21.40
CA ALA A 129 0.64 -11.18 22.12
C ALA A 129 -0.45 -10.44 21.32
N LYS A 130 -1.67 -10.97 21.36
CA LYS A 130 -2.85 -10.60 20.54
C LYS A 130 -3.34 -9.14 20.64
N THR A 131 -2.66 -8.24 21.35
CA THR A 131 -3.21 -6.95 21.79
C THR A 131 -2.65 -5.70 21.11
N ASN A 132 -1.48 -5.77 20.47
CA ASN A 132 -0.97 -4.62 19.68
C ASN A 132 -0.27 -5.16 18.43
N LYS A 133 -0.80 -4.81 17.25
CA LYS A 133 -0.12 -5.03 15.96
C LYS A 133 1.01 -4.02 15.78
N ASP A 134 1.94 -3.97 16.72
CA ASP A 134 3.18 -3.24 16.52
C ASP A 134 4.01 -4.02 15.50
N LEU A 135 4.17 -3.43 14.32
CA LEU A 135 4.98 -3.95 13.22
C LEU A 135 6.39 -3.35 13.23
N THR A 136 6.71 -2.53 14.22
CA THR A 136 8.06 -2.01 14.46
C THR A 136 9.01 -3.18 14.62
N GLY A 137 10.08 -3.21 13.83
CA GLY A 137 11.04 -4.33 13.76
C GLY A 137 10.68 -5.45 12.78
N LYS A 138 9.47 -5.45 12.18
CA LYS A 138 9.14 -6.39 11.10
C LYS A 138 9.55 -5.89 9.71
N ILE A 139 9.84 -4.61 9.58
CA ILE A 139 10.31 -3.98 8.35
C ILE A 139 11.76 -3.59 8.52
N ASP A 140 12.57 -3.95 7.55
CA ASP A 140 13.97 -3.54 7.46
C ASP A 140 14.22 -2.75 6.18
N LYS A 141 15.26 -1.90 6.21
CA LYS A 141 15.72 -1.14 5.06
C LYS A 141 17.00 -1.77 4.51
N LYS A 142 17.00 -2.13 3.23
CA LYS A 142 18.15 -2.75 2.55
C LYS A 142 18.91 -1.80 1.64
N LYS A 143 18.26 -0.75 1.14
CA LYS A 143 18.92 0.23 0.27
C LYS A 143 18.81 1.62 0.88
N TYR A 144 19.90 2.33 0.83
CA TYR A 144 20.02 3.70 1.31
C TYR A 144 20.12 4.65 0.13
N ALA A 145 19.67 5.89 0.33
CA ALA A 145 19.83 6.93 -0.65
C ALA A 145 21.31 7.30 -0.81
N ASN A 146 21.69 7.71 -2.01
CA ASN A 146 23.03 8.26 -2.29
C ASN A 146 22.98 9.78 -2.56
N ARG A 147 21.78 10.36 -2.54
CA ARG A 147 21.49 11.79 -2.64
C ARG A 147 20.17 12.08 -1.96
N HIS A 148 19.93 13.34 -1.67
CA HIS A 148 18.62 13.81 -1.19
C HIS A 148 17.51 13.42 -2.14
N CYS A 149 16.41 12.89 -1.63
CA CYS A 149 15.31 12.40 -2.45
C CYS A 149 13.95 12.44 -1.74
N ASN A 150 12.91 12.62 -2.55
CA ASN A 150 11.52 12.50 -2.15
C ASN A 150 10.95 11.14 -2.60
N ILE A 151 10.32 10.42 -1.69
CA ILE A 151 9.79 9.08 -1.92
C ILE A 151 8.26 9.12 -1.98
N LEU A 152 7.70 8.38 -2.93
CA LEU A 152 6.29 7.99 -2.94
C LEU A 152 6.18 6.53 -2.49
N LEU A 153 5.71 6.32 -1.27
CA LEU A 153 5.41 4.99 -0.73
C LEU A 153 4.03 4.53 -1.19
N ILE A 154 3.97 3.34 -1.80
CA ILE A 154 2.72 2.76 -2.34
C ILE A 154 2.30 1.56 -1.52
N ASP A 155 1.02 1.51 -1.14
CA ASP A 155 0.35 0.32 -0.62
C ASP A 155 -0.92 0.02 -1.45
N ASP A 156 -1.38 -1.22 -1.47
CA ASP A 156 -2.61 -1.59 -2.16
C ASP A 156 -3.85 -1.30 -1.30
N LEU A 157 -3.79 -1.59 -0.01
CA LEU A 157 -4.92 -1.46 0.92
C LEU A 157 -4.52 -0.94 2.30
N TYR A 158 -4.87 0.29 2.59
CA TYR A 158 -4.71 0.89 3.91
C TYR A 158 -5.81 0.42 4.87
N SER A 159 -5.42 -0.19 5.97
CA SER A 159 -6.34 -0.59 7.04
C SER A 159 -6.08 0.24 8.30
N THR A 160 -5.24 -0.22 9.19
CA THR A 160 -4.87 0.50 10.42
C THR A 160 -3.70 1.46 10.23
N GLY A 161 -3.02 1.40 9.10
CA GLY A 161 -1.80 2.16 8.83
C GLY A 161 -0.54 1.63 9.52
N ALA A 162 -0.63 0.53 10.29
CA ALA A 162 0.51 0.01 11.05
C ALA A 162 1.70 -0.35 10.14
N THR A 163 1.45 -0.98 8.98
CA THR A 163 2.52 -1.34 8.03
C THR A 163 3.15 -0.09 7.42
N VAL A 164 2.32 0.86 6.99
CA VAL A 164 2.79 2.14 6.43
C VAL A 164 3.63 2.89 7.46
N LYS A 165 3.18 2.98 8.72
CA LYS A 165 3.92 3.61 9.80
C LYS A 165 5.30 2.97 10.00
N ALA A 166 5.38 1.64 10.08
CA ALA A 166 6.66 0.93 10.22
C ALA A 166 7.60 1.19 9.02
N CYS A 167 7.06 1.25 7.79
CA CYS A 167 7.83 1.62 6.59
C CYS A 167 8.39 3.05 6.69
N ILE A 168 7.57 4.01 7.13
CA ILE A 168 7.98 5.41 7.29
C ILE A 168 9.09 5.53 8.34
N GLU A 169 8.96 4.86 9.48
CA GLU A 169 9.99 4.85 10.52
C GLU A 169 11.33 4.38 9.96
N LYS A 170 11.32 3.31 9.16
CA LYS A 170 12.54 2.79 8.49
C LYS A 170 13.08 3.69 7.39
N LEU A 171 12.24 4.35 6.63
CA LEU A 171 12.69 5.30 5.61
C LEU A 171 13.35 6.52 6.26
N LYS A 172 12.79 7.04 7.34
CA LYS A 172 13.30 8.22 8.06
C LYS A 172 14.60 7.97 8.84
N GLU A 173 15.05 6.73 9.00
CA GLU A 173 16.40 6.42 9.50
C GLU A 173 17.52 6.90 8.54
N ASP A 174 17.17 7.20 7.29
CA ASP A 174 18.10 7.72 6.29
C ASP A 174 17.95 9.23 6.15
N SER A 175 18.98 9.95 6.55
CA SER A 175 19.00 11.43 6.53
C SER A 175 18.91 12.04 5.12
N LEU A 176 19.08 11.25 4.08
CA LEU A 176 18.92 11.67 2.69
C LEU A 176 17.48 11.48 2.16
N MET A 177 16.56 10.95 2.98
CA MET A 177 15.13 10.91 2.68
C MET A 177 14.47 12.22 3.13
N ASP A 178 14.29 13.16 2.21
CA ASP A 178 13.75 14.50 2.54
C ASP A 178 12.26 14.42 2.89
N ASN A 179 11.45 13.96 1.94
CA ASN A 179 10.01 13.85 2.13
C ASN A 179 9.51 12.45 1.74
N VAL A 180 8.55 11.95 2.52
CA VAL A 180 7.85 10.72 2.18
C VAL A 180 6.36 11.01 2.04
N TYR A 181 5.86 10.77 0.85
CA TYR A 181 4.44 10.83 0.50
C TYR A 181 3.86 9.42 0.48
N VAL A 182 2.59 9.27 0.82
CA VAL A 182 1.94 7.96 0.87
C VAL A 182 0.73 7.92 -0.05
N PHE A 183 0.67 6.93 -0.90
CA PHE A 183 -0.52 6.66 -1.69
C PHE A 183 -0.94 5.21 -1.52
N THR A 184 -2.24 5.01 -1.27
CA THR A 184 -2.84 3.69 -1.25
C THR A 184 -4.00 3.64 -2.24
N VAL A 185 -4.15 2.52 -2.93
CA VAL A 185 -5.20 2.37 -3.95
C VAL A 185 -6.57 2.38 -3.27
N ALA A 186 -6.69 1.72 -2.13
CA ALA A 186 -7.91 1.76 -1.35
C ALA A 186 -7.63 1.81 0.16
N LYS A 187 -8.66 2.16 0.95
CA LYS A 187 -8.67 1.98 2.40
C LYS A 187 -9.88 1.17 2.84
N THR A 188 -9.77 0.51 4.00
CA THR A 188 -10.93 -0.09 4.64
C THR A 188 -11.89 0.98 5.13
N ARG A 189 -13.17 0.61 5.29
CA ARG A 189 -14.14 1.44 6.00
C ARG A 189 -13.77 1.43 7.49
N THR A 190 -13.48 2.54 8.04
CA THR A 190 -13.38 2.82 9.49
C THR A 190 -13.98 4.18 9.73
#